data_c473bd9b4272c92118dcb0b22ba37d3c
#
_entry.id   c473bd9b4272c92118dcb0b22ba37d3c
#
_cell.length_a   1.000
_cell.length_b   1.000
_cell.length_c   1.000
_cell.angle_alpha   90.00
_cell.angle_beta   90.00
_cell.angle_gamma   90.00
#
_symmetry.space_group_name_H-M   'P 1'
#
loop_
_entity.id
_entity.type
_entity.pdbx_description
1 polymer ?
#
loop_
_entity_poly.entity_id
_entity_poly.type
_entity_poly.pdbx_seq_one_letter_code
_entity_poly.pdbx_strand_id
1 'polypeptide(L)'
;MTKKMKLYDFPKAPNPRRVKIFAHEKDIELELINCDMGKREHKTPEFLTKNPSGKIPVLELENGECISESVAICRYLELIKPEPNLFGKDAYEIAYIESRNRHIEFELWTQIGTSWVNGPIVGSLGIFDQIPDAKVASDKNVRAYYQRLDQEFGLNNFVAGERFTIADITL
;
A
#
# COMPACT_ATOMS: atom_id res chain seq x y z
N MET A 1 14.52 12.60 -24.67
CA MET A 1 13.56 11.63 -24.08
C MET A 1 13.36 12.03 -22.63
N THR A 2 12.16 12.43 -22.24
CA THR A 2 11.83 12.69 -20.84
C THR A 2 11.99 11.37 -20.08
N LYS A 3 12.85 11.36 -19.05
CA LYS A 3 12.97 10.22 -18.15
C LYS A 3 11.61 10.01 -17.47
N LYS A 4 11.06 8.82 -17.53
CA LYS A 4 9.82 8.47 -16.80
C LYS A 4 10.16 8.17 -15.34
N MET A 5 9.25 8.49 -14.42
CA MET A 5 9.33 8.00 -13.04
C MET A 5 9.29 6.48 -13.03
N LYS A 6 10.12 5.86 -12.17
CA LYS A 6 10.23 4.39 -12.06
C LYS A 6 9.62 3.91 -10.75
N LEU A 7 8.76 2.90 -10.86
CA LEU A 7 8.21 2.23 -9.69
C LEU A 7 8.88 0.85 -9.53
N TYR A 8 9.63 0.68 -8.46
CA TYR A 8 10.14 -0.64 -8.06
C TYR A 8 8.99 -1.47 -7.51
N ASP A 9 8.66 -2.53 -8.24
CA ASP A 9 7.45 -3.34 -8.10
C ASP A 9 7.78 -4.82 -7.91
N PHE A 10 6.89 -5.52 -7.28
CA PHE A 10 6.76 -6.97 -7.35
C PHE A 10 5.30 -7.31 -7.63
N PRO A 11 4.95 -7.97 -8.73
CA PRO A 11 3.57 -8.08 -9.22
C PRO A 11 2.57 -8.67 -8.22
N LYS A 12 3.04 -9.53 -7.30
CA LYS A 12 2.19 -10.17 -6.27
C LYS A 12 2.08 -9.38 -4.98
N ALA A 13 2.83 -8.27 -4.82
CA ALA A 13 2.82 -7.49 -3.59
C ALA A 13 1.67 -6.48 -3.57
N PRO A 14 0.94 -6.36 -2.44
CA PRO A 14 -0.21 -5.46 -2.35
C PRO A 14 0.17 -3.97 -2.36
N ASN A 15 1.26 -3.60 -1.68
CA ASN A 15 1.65 -2.20 -1.58
C ASN A 15 2.05 -1.55 -2.92
N PRO A 16 2.86 -2.18 -3.78
CA PRO A 16 3.07 -1.68 -5.15
C PRO A 16 1.78 -1.66 -5.97
N ARG A 17 0.87 -2.63 -5.78
CA ARG A 17 -0.43 -2.65 -6.48
C ARG A 17 -1.27 -1.42 -6.13
N ARG A 18 -1.28 -0.98 -4.86
CA ARG A 18 -1.91 0.28 -4.45
C ARG A 18 -1.44 1.46 -5.30
N VAL A 19 -0.13 1.62 -5.46
CA VAL A 19 0.45 2.70 -6.28
C VAL A 19 0.05 2.58 -7.74
N LYS A 20 0.05 1.37 -8.30
CA LYS A 20 -0.36 1.14 -9.69
C LYS A 20 -1.83 1.48 -9.93
N ILE A 21 -2.73 1.09 -9.03
CA ILE A 21 -4.14 1.45 -9.10
C ILE A 21 -4.27 2.98 -9.04
N PHE A 22 -3.63 3.61 -8.06
CA PHE A 22 -3.66 5.06 -7.90
C PHE A 22 -3.13 5.80 -9.14
N ALA A 23 -2.00 5.37 -9.69
CA ALA A 23 -1.42 5.95 -10.90
C ALA A 23 -2.36 5.78 -12.11
N HIS A 24 -3.04 4.63 -12.22
CA HIS A 24 -4.02 4.38 -13.27
C HIS A 24 -5.22 5.31 -13.16
N GLU A 25 -5.80 5.46 -11.96
CA GLU A 25 -6.91 6.40 -11.71
C GLU A 25 -6.53 7.86 -12.05
N LYS A 26 -5.24 8.18 -11.93
CA LYS A 26 -4.67 9.49 -12.28
C LYS A 26 -4.22 9.60 -13.73
N ASP A 27 -4.33 8.53 -14.53
CA ASP A 27 -3.74 8.50 -15.87
C ASP A 27 -2.28 8.98 -15.87
N ILE A 28 -1.48 8.39 -14.95
CA ILE A 28 -0.03 8.63 -14.81
C ILE A 28 0.70 7.36 -15.25
N GLU A 29 1.54 7.49 -16.25
CA GLU A 29 2.40 6.39 -16.69
C GLU A 29 3.65 6.27 -15.82
N LEU A 30 3.89 5.05 -15.30
CA LEU A 30 5.09 4.69 -14.54
C LEU A 30 5.87 3.61 -15.30
N GLU A 31 7.20 3.72 -15.30
CA GLU A 31 8.09 2.63 -15.72
C GLU A 31 8.17 1.62 -14.58
N LEU A 32 7.67 0.39 -14.79
CA LEU A 32 7.71 -0.65 -13.76
C LEU A 32 9.05 -1.39 -13.78
N ILE A 33 9.76 -1.38 -12.66
CA ILE A 33 11.01 -2.10 -12.46
C ILE A 33 10.73 -3.28 -11.54
N ASN A 34 10.77 -4.50 -12.08
CA ASN A 34 10.57 -5.69 -11.27
C ASN A 34 11.71 -5.87 -10.27
N CYS A 35 11.36 -6.03 -9.00
CA CYS A 35 12.29 -6.32 -7.91
C CYS A 35 12.03 -7.77 -7.44
N ASP A 36 12.86 -8.71 -7.84
CA ASP A 36 12.70 -10.13 -7.52
C ASP A 36 12.92 -10.38 -6.02
N MET A 37 11.79 -10.58 -5.30
CA MET A 37 11.80 -10.83 -3.86
C MET A 37 12.47 -12.17 -3.51
N GLY A 38 12.36 -13.17 -4.40
CA GLY A 38 13.01 -14.47 -4.22
C GLY A 38 14.53 -14.38 -4.28
N LYS A 39 15.05 -13.55 -5.17
CA LYS A 39 16.49 -13.23 -5.25
C LYS A 39 16.93 -12.18 -4.23
N ARG A 40 16.03 -11.67 -3.41
CA ARG A 40 16.31 -10.65 -2.40
C ARG A 40 16.90 -9.36 -2.99
N GLU A 41 16.52 -8.98 -4.21
CA GLU A 41 17.00 -7.76 -4.87
C GLU A 41 16.71 -6.49 -4.05
N HIS A 42 15.61 -6.47 -3.29
CA HIS A 42 15.27 -5.42 -2.32
C HIS A 42 16.25 -5.29 -1.13
N LYS A 43 17.22 -6.20 -0.99
CA LYS A 43 18.25 -6.21 0.07
C LYS A 43 19.66 -5.98 -0.46
N THR A 44 19.81 -5.72 -1.75
CA THR A 44 21.12 -5.40 -2.34
C THR A 44 21.60 -4.01 -1.86
N PRO A 45 22.92 -3.77 -1.74
CA PRO A 45 23.45 -2.47 -1.38
C PRO A 45 22.92 -1.34 -2.26
N GLU A 46 22.80 -1.59 -3.57
CA GLU A 46 22.25 -0.63 -4.53
C GLU A 46 20.79 -0.26 -4.20
N PHE A 47 19.93 -1.25 -3.93
CA PHE A 47 18.55 -0.97 -3.58
C PHE A 47 18.42 -0.26 -2.22
N LEU A 48 19.26 -0.61 -1.26
CA LEU A 48 19.27 0.02 0.07
C LEU A 48 19.67 1.51 0.03
N THR A 49 20.37 1.98 -1.02
CA THR A 49 20.57 3.43 -1.21
C THR A 49 19.27 4.14 -1.58
N LYS A 50 18.32 3.46 -2.25
CA LYS A 50 17.02 3.99 -2.62
C LYS A 50 16.01 3.94 -1.48
N ASN A 51 16.02 2.84 -0.73
CA ASN A 51 15.18 2.64 0.45
C ASN A 51 15.95 1.83 1.52
N PRO A 52 16.47 2.46 2.56
CA PRO A 52 17.21 1.78 3.63
C PRO A 52 16.39 0.72 4.38
N SER A 53 15.06 0.80 4.38
CA SER A 53 14.20 -0.24 4.96
C SER A 53 14.23 -1.55 4.16
N GLY A 54 14.69 -1.50 2.90
CA GLY A 54 14.70 -2.62 1.99
C GLY A 54 13.30 -3.19 1.77
N LYS A 55 12.33 -2.32 1.54
CA LYS A 55 10.94 -2.65 1.23
C LYS A 55 10.53 -2.02 -0.10
N ILE A 56 9.51 -2.59 -0.74
CA ILE A 56 8.84 -2.07 -1.93
C ILE A 56 7.40 -1.66 -1.58
N PRO A 57 6.81 -0.71 -2.32
CA PRO A 57 7.34 0.00 -3.48
C PRO A 57 8.35 1.10 -3.12
N VAL A 58 9.11 1.49 -4.15
CA VAL A 58 9.89 2.73 -4.17
C VAL A 58 9.58 3.44 -5.48
N LEU A 59 9.29 4.73 -5.44
CA LEU A 59 9.21 5.59 -6.62
C LEU A 59 10.52 6.35 -6.78
N GLU A 60 11.24 6.11 -7.89
CA GLU A 60 12.40 6.90 -8.29
C GLU A 60 11.95 7.99 -9.28
N LEU A 61 12.19 9.24 -8.93
CA LEU A 61 11.86 10.40 -9.72
C LEU A 61 12.85 10.60 -10.87
N GLU A 62 12.52 11.48 -11.81
CA GLU A 62 13.38 11.79 -12.97
C GLU A 62 14.77 12.32 -12.58
N ASN A 63 14.85 13.03 -11.46
CA ASN A 63 16.10 13.55 -10.89
C ASN A 63 16.91 12.54 -10.06
N GLY A 64 16.38 11.31 -9.88
CA GLY A 64 17.00 10.24 -9.11
C GLY A 64 16.63 10.21 -7.62
N GLU A 65 15.86 11.17 -7.11
CA GLU A 65 15.32 11.12 -5.76
C GLU A 65 14.33 9.96 -5.61
N CYS A 66 14.27 9.37 -4.43
CA CYS A 66 13.44 8.20 -4.16
C CYS A 66 12.44 8.49 -3.05
N ILE A 67 11.20 8.04 -3.24
CA ILE A 67 10.12 8.09 -2.27
C ILE A 67 9.72 6.65 -1.93
N SER A 68 9.72 6.31 -0.65
CA SER A 68 9.18 5.05 -0.14
C SER A 68 7.81 5.27 0.53
N GLU A 69 7.16 4.17 0.98
CA GLU A 69 5.80 4.11 1.50
C GLU A 69 4.72 4.39 0.44
N SER A 70 3.89 3.38 0.18
CA SER A 70 2.92 3.42 -0.93
C SER A 70 1.92 4.58 -0.85
N VAL A 71 1.45 4.94 0.35
CA VAL A 71 0.54 6.08 0.53
C VAL A 71 1.27 7.41 0.33
N ALA A 72 2.54 7.53 0.75
CA ALA A 72 3.34 8.72 0.50
C ALA A 72 3.59 8.91 -1.01
N ILE A 73 3.86 7.81 -1.73
CA ILE A 73 3.97 7.82 -3.20
C ILE A 73 2.65 8.28 -3.83
N CYS A 74 1.52 7.73 -3.41
CA CYS A 74 0.20 8.16 -3.91
C CYS A 74 -0.05 9.64 -3.63
N ARG A 75 0.34 10.16 -2.46
CA ARG A 75 0.22 11.59 -2.14
C ARG A 75 1.09 12.46 -3.03
N TYR A 76 2.31 12.02 -3.36
CA TYR A 76 3.16 12.72 -4.33
C TYR A 76 2.49 12.78 -5.71
N LEU A 77 1.94 11.64 -6.19
CA LEU A 77 1.23 11.56 -7.46
C LEU A 77 -0.02 12.44 -7.48
N GLU A 78 -0.75 12.54 -6.36
CA GLU A 78 -1.88 13.47 -6.19
C GLU A 78 -1.48 14.92 -6.40
N LEU A 79 -0.33 15.33 -5.81
CA LEU A 79 0.13 16.70 -5.87
C LEU A 79 0.61 17.12 -7.28
N ILE A 80 1.18 16.18 -8.05
CA ILE A 80 1.63 16.48 -9.42
C ILE A 80 0.48 16.40 -10.45
N LYS A 81 -0.59 15.65 -10.16
CA LYS A 81 -1.82 15.56 -10.97
C LYS A 81 -3.03 15.55 -10.06
N PRO A 82 -3.55 16.73 -9.65
CA PRO A 82 -4.60 16.82 -8.63
C PRO A 82 -5.93 16.18 -9.02
N GLU A 83 -6.28 16.12 -10.31
CA GLU A 83 -7.55 15.55 -10.77
C GLU A 83 -7.37 14.17 -11.44
N PRO A 84 -8.31 13.24 -11.20
CA PRO A 84 -9.42 13.31 -10.23
C PRO A 84 -8.88 13.34 -8.80
N ASN A 85 -9.46 14.20 -7.93
CA ASN A 85 -9.01 14.29 -6.55
C ASN A 85 -9.36 13.04 -5.74
N LEU A 86 -8.34 12.39 -5.14
CA LEU A 86 -8.50 11.15 -4.37
C LEU A 86 -8.11 11.29 -2.89
N PHE A 87 -7.61 12.45 -2.46
CA PHE A 87 -7.17 12.71 -1.08
C PHE A 87 -8.00 13.74 -0.32
N GLY A 88 -9.03 14.33 -0.95
CA GLY A 88 -9.90 15.32 -0.33
C GLY A 88 -9.71 16.75 -0.87
N LYS A 89 -10.80 17.51 -0.89
CA LYS A 89 -10.89 18.85 -1.49
C LYS A 89 -10.79 19.98 -0.47
N ASP A 90 -11.19 19.71 0.76
CA ASP A 90 -11.13 20.66 1.87
C ASP A 90 -10.50 20.03 3.11
N ALA A 91 -10.27 20.84 4.14
CA ALA A 91 -9.58 20.41 5.34
C ALA A 91 -10.28 19.24 6.05
N TYR A 92 -11.62 19.24 6.09
CA TYR A 92 -12.37 18.16 6.72
C TYR A 92 -12.27 16.86 5.92
N GLU A 93 -12.54 16.92 4.61
CA GLU A 93 -12.50 15.74 3.73
C GLU A 93 -11.09 15.13 3.71
N ILE A 94 -10.04 15.96 3.62
CA ILE A 94 -8.64 15.50 3.69
C ILE A 94 -8.38 14.74 5.00
N ALA A 95 -8.76 15.33 6.14
CA ALA A 95 -8.55 14.70 7.44
C ALA A 95 -9.39 13.42 7.61
N TYR A 96 -10.62 13.42 7.12
CA TYR A 96 -11.52 12.27 7.20
C TYR A 96 -11.01 11.08 6.35
N ILE A 97 -10.63 11.32 5.09
CA ILE A 97 -10.04 10.30 4.21
C ILE A 97 -8.75 9.75 4.82
N GLU A 98 -7.87 10.63 5.35
CA GLU A 98 -6.65 10.20 6.02
C GLU A 98 -6.95 9.33 7.25
N SER A 99 -7.93 9.71 8.08
CA SER A 99 -8.37 8.91 9.23
C SER A 99 -8.83 7.52 8.80
N ARG A 100 -9.69 7.43 7.77
CA ARG A 100 -10.17 6.14 7.24
C ARG A 100 -9.01 5.29 6.70
N ASN A 101 -8.10 5.92 5.96
CA ASN A 101 -6.91 5.25 5.44
C ASN A 101 -6.03 4.69 6.56
N ARG A 102 -5.80 5.45 7.66
CA ARG A 102 -5.05 4.99 8.83
C ARG A 102 -5.73 3.82 9.54
N HIS A 103 -7.05 3.84 9.71
CA HIS A 103 -7.77 2.71 10.28
C HIS A 103 -7.53 1.43 9.46
N ILE A 104 -7.62 1.50 8.13
CA ILE A 104 -7.34 0.34 7.28
C ILE A 104 -5.89 -0.13 7.44
N GLU A 105 -4.92 0.77 7.40
CA GLU A 105 -3.51 0.38 7.51
C GLU A 105 -3.16 -0.23 8.87
N PHE A 106 -3.61 0.37 9.97
CA PHE A 106 -3.23 -0.07 11.31
C PHE A 106 -4.12 -1.20 11.85
N GLU A 107 -5.42 -1.17 11.59
CA GLU A 107 -6.34 -2.17 12.16
C GLU A 107 -6.52 -3.39 11.24
N LEU A 108 -6.46 -3.24 9.91
CA LEU A 108 -6.62 -4.34 8.97
C LEU A 108 -5.28 -4.85 8.44
N TRP A 109 -4.50 -4.01 7.77
CA TRP A 109 -3.26 -4.45 7.10
C TRP A 109 -2.20 -4.96 8.07
N THR A 110 -2.09 -4.39 9.27
CA THR A 110 -1.20 -4.93 10.33
C THR A 110 -1.60 -6.35 10.70
N GLN A 111 -2.89 -6.62 10.83
CA GLN A 111 -3.39 -7.96 11.18
C GLN A 111 -3.21 -8.95 10.01
N ILE A 112 -3.51 -8.52 8.77
CA ILE A 112 -3.25 -9.34 7.58
C ILE A 112 -1.77 -9.69 7.48
N GLY A 113 -0.87 -8.72 7.69
CA GLY A 113 0.57 -8.93 7.68
C GLY A 113 1.03 -9.93 8.74
N THR A 114 0.53 -9.79 9.97
CA THR A 114 0.84 -10.71 11.08
C THR A 114 0.32 -12.12 10.79
N SER A 115 -0.92 -12.26 10.31
CA SER A 115 -1.46 -13.55 9.89
C SER A 115 -0.66 -14.19 8.76
N TRP A 116 -0.26 -13.40 7.75
CA TRP A 116 0.53 -13.87 6.62
C TRP A 116 1.92 -14.37 7.04
N VAL A 117 2.65 -13.57 7.84
CA VAL A 117 4.00 -13.92 8.31
C VAL A 117 3.98 -15.19 9.15
N ASN A 118 2.96 -15.38 9.99
CA ASN A 118 2.79 -16.57 10.83
C ASN A 118 1.99 -17.69 10.16
N GLY A 119 1.71 -17.56 8.87
CA GLY A 119 0.96 -18.54 8.09
C GLY A 119 1.83 -19.62 7.44
N PRO A 120 1.19 -20.71 6.93
CA PRO A 120 1.92 -21.88 6.43
C PRO A 120 2.80 -21.57 5.20
N ILE A 121 2.41 -20.61 4.36
CA ILE A 121 3.20 -20.26 3.17
C ILE A 121 4.55 -19.65 3.56
N VAL A 122 4.55 -18.68 4.47
CA VAL A 122 5.79 -18.05 4.94
C VAL A 122 6.56 -19.01 5.85
N GLY A 123 5.84 -19.80 6.68
CA GLY A 123 6.44 -20.83 7.52
C GLY A 123 7.24 -21.86 6.74
N SER A 124 6.75 -22.27 5.56
CA SER A 124 7.47 -23.23 4.69
C SER A 124 8.78 -22.69 4.14
N LEU A 125 9.00 -21.37 4.14
CA LEU A 125 10.23 -20.73 3.69
C LEU A 125 11.35 -20.75 4.75
N GLY A 126 11.01 -21.00 6.03
CA GLY A 126 11.97 -21.08 7.12
C GLY A 126 12.74 -19.78 7.42
N ILE A 127 12.18 -18.63 7.01
CA ILE A 127 12.86 -17.31 7.16
C ILE A 127 12.44 -16.53 8.40
N PHE A 128 11.41 -17.00 9.10
CA PHE A 128 10.90 -16.40 10.34
C PHE A 128 10.47 -17.47 11.33
N ASP A 129 10.68 -17.22 12.60
CA ASP A 129 10.11 -18.02 13.69
C ASP A 129 8.60 -17.79 13.72
N GLN A 130 7.82 -18.87 13.63
CA GLN A 130 6.36 -18.80 13.57
C GLN A 130 5.78 -18.67 14.98
N ILE A 131 4.77 -17.82 15.12
CA ILE A 131 3.99 -17.65 16.35
C ILE A 131 2.52 -18.00 16.03
N PRO A 132 2.11 -19.27 16.18
CA PRO A 132 0.77 -19.72 15.77
C PRO A 132 -0.38 -18.95 16.44
N ASP A 133 -0.24 -18.61 17.72
CA ASP A 133 -1.25 -17.85 18.47
C ASP A 133 -1.42 -16.42 17.91
N ALA A 134 -0.34 -15.80 17.43
CA ALA A 134 -0.41 -14.50 16.76
C ALA A 134 -1.25 -14.58 15.48
N LYS A 135 -1.09 -15.67 14.70
CA LYS A 135 -1.94 -15.90 13.52
C LYS A 135 -3.41 -16.02 13.89
N VAL A 136 -3.72 -16.87 14.88
CA VAL A 136 -5.11 -17.10 15.32
C VAL A 136 -5.76 -15.79 15.79
N ALA A 137 -5.05 -15.00 16.61
CA ALA A 137 -5.53 -13.70 17.07
C ALA A 137 -5.75 -12.73 15.91
N SER A 138 -4.80 -12.65 14.98
CA SER A 138 -4.89 -11.76 13.82
C SER A 138 -6.02 -12.15 12.87
N ASP A 139 -6.22 -13.43 12.59
CA ASP A 139 -7.35 -13.92 11.77
C ASP A 139 -8.71 -13.50 12.37
N LYS A 140 -8.83 -13.58 13.70
CA LYS A 140 -10.03 -13.11 14.41
C LYS A 140 -10.24 -11.62 14.23
N ASN A 141 -9.19 -10.83 14.38
CA ASN A 141 -9.25 -9.38 14.23
C ASN A 141 -9.58 -8.95 12.78
N VAL A 142 -9.01 -9.63 11.78
CA VAL A 142 -9.34 -9.40 10.36
C VAL A 142 -10.82 -9.65 10.09
N ARG A 143 -11.37 -10.77 10.60
CA ARG A 143 -12.80 -11.07 10.45
C ARG A 143 -13.69 -10.04 11.13
N ALA A 144 -13.33 -9.60 12.33
CA ALA A 144 -14.08 -8.57 13.05
C ALA A 144 -14.06 -7.23 12.31
N TYR A 145 -12.91 -6.88 11.69
CA TYR A 145 -12.80 -5.68 10.86
C TYR A 145 -13.73 -5.74 9.66
N TYR A 146 -13.74 -6.84 8.92
CA TYR A 146 -14.64 -7.01 7.77
C TYR A 146 -16.11 -7.02 8.16
N GLN A 147 -16.49 -7.61 9.29
CA GLN A 147 -17.87 -7.57 9.79
C GLN A 147 -18.33 -6.14 10.10
N ARG A 148 -17.44 -5.30 10.67
CA ARG A 148 -17.71 -3.88 10.88
C ARG A 148 -17.85 -3.14 9.55
N LEU A 149 -16.97 -3.43 8.62
CA LEU A 149 -16.96 -2.80 7.30
C LEU A 149 -18.22 -3.13 6.49
N ASP A 150 -18.71 -4.38 6.56
CA ASP A 150 -19.97 -4.78 5.92
C ASP A 150 -21.16 -3.95 6.44
N GLN A 151 -21.18 -3.64 7.74
CA GLN A 151 -22.22 -2.77 8.32
C GLN A 151 -22.08 -1.32 7.80
N GLU A 152 -20.85 -0.81 7.71
CA GLU A 152 -20.58 0.53 7.19
C GLU A 152 -20.97 0.66 5.70
N PHE A 153 -20.68 -0.35 4.87
CA PHE A 153 -21.06 -0.41 3.46
C PHE A 153 -22.57 -0.61 3.24
N GLY A 154 -23.31 -1.05 4.23
CA GLY A 154 -24.77 -1.01 4.19
C GLY A 154 -25.34 0.40 4.17
N LEU A 155 -24.53 1.41 4.51
CA LEU A 155 -24.91 2.83 4.60
C LEU A 155 -24.16 3.74 3.60
N ASN A 156 -23.00 3.29 3.09
CA ASN A 156 -22.12 4.09 2.26
C ASN A 156 -21.62 3.30 1.04
N ASN A 157 -21.46 3.96 -0.10
CA ASN A 157 -20.95 3.34 -1.30
C ASN A 157 -19.42 3.19 -1.31
N PHE A 158 -18.71 4.01 -0.55
CA PHE A 158 -17.25 4.04 -0.48
C PHE A 158 -16.78 4.13 0.98
N VAL A 159 -15.51 3.79 1.20
CA VAL A 159 -14.89 3.75 2.54
C VAL A 159 -14.92 5.11 3.25
N ALA A 160 -14.74 6.19 2.50
CA ALA A 160 -14.62 7.54 3.04
C ALA A 160 -15.71 8.48 2.50
N GLY A 161 -16.97 8.00 2.39
CA GLY A 161 -18.13 8.83 2.02
C GLY A 161 -18.71 8.52 0.66
N GLU A 162 -18.97 9.57 -0.15
CA GLU A 162 -19.82 9.49 -1.34
C GLU A 162 -19.05 9.19 -2.63
N ARG A 163 -17.72 9.16 -2.60
CA ARG A 163 -16.89 8.98 -3.79
C ARG A 163 -15.67 8.12 -3.54
N PHE A 164 -15.14 7.54 -4.62
CA PHE A 164 -13.89 6.77 -4.60
C PHE A 164 -12.69 7.62 -4.19
N THR A 165 -11.86 7.09 -3.29
CA THR A 165 -10.69 7.78 -2.71
C THR A 165 -9.51 6.83 -2.52
N ILE A 166 -8.37 7.35 -2.04
CA ILE A 166 -7.23 6.52 -1.63
C ILE A 166 -7.61 5.48 -0.57
N ALA A 167 -8.61 5.74 0.28
CA ALA A 167 -9.04 4.78 1.29
C ALA A 167 -9.64 3.51 0.66
N ASP A 168 -10.36 3.62 -0.46
CA ASP A 168 -10.89 2.48 -1.21
C ASP A 168 -9.79 1.67 -1.89
N ILE A 169 -8.75 2.35 -2.40
CA ILE A 169 -7.57 1.70 -3.00
C ILE A 169 -6.73 0.99 -1.93
N THR A 170 -6.75 1.51 -0.70
CA THR A 170 -6.01 0.92 0.43
C THR A 170 -6.69 -0.33 0.97
N LEU A 171 -8.04 -0.39 0.93
CA LEU A 171 -8.83 -1.54 1.34
C LEU A 171 -8.63 -2.73 0.40
#